data_cf15c0da1b3f3c41b34ab1fe9f606d31
#
_entry.id   cf15c0da1b3f3c41b34ab1fe9f606d31
#
_cell.length_a   1.000
_cell.length_b   1.000
_cell.length_c   1.000
_cell.angle_alpha   90.00
_cell.angle_beta   90.00
_cell.angle_gamma   90.00
#
_symmetry.space_group_name_H-M   'P 1'
#
loop_
_entity.id
_entity.type
_entity.pdbx_description
1 polymer ?
#
loop_
_entity_poly.entity_id
_entity_poly.type
_entity_poly.pdbx_seq_one_letter_code
_entity_poly.pdbx_strand_id
1 'polypeptide(L)'
;MADEVEKSLAFHEMGLDDRLLKAIASQGWRNPTLIQERAIPLALEGKDLLARARTGSGKTAAFVIPIIQRILDGKQAAKEQAVKALVLTPSKELCSQAYKNTVALSSCCSREVRCLDVSGTTDITSQRPMLMEKPDVVIGTPSRVLAHIQGGNLELQDSLEMLVIDEADLVFSFGYEKDIKTLLGHLPKIYQAFLMSATLSEDVQALKKLILHNPVTLKLEESQLPESDRLTQYHINCEEGDKFLIIYTLLKLRLVRGKTILFVNTIDRCYRLKLFLEQFSIPACVLNSELPVSSRCHIVNQFNQGLYNLVIATDESALDAEDSGVKEKTGKAKKKAKRFKKKKDKEYGVSRGIDFQFVSNVINFDFPTQVDSYIHRVGRTARGDSQGTALSLISAKELSLLQQAEAALSGDTDNPVIKPYRFKMEEIEGFRYRAKDALRSVTKTSVREARLKEIRSEILNSEKLKSYFEDNPRDLQVLRHDKALAASKVKPHMKNVPEYLMPPSMKSNCSVITKRPQHVQGGRREQKRHMKRKEDPLRSFKYKQ
;
A
#
# COMPACT_ATOMS: atom_id res chain seq x y z
N MET A 1 -1.29 27.93 -38.32
CA MET A 1 -2.44 27.12 -38.02
C MET A 1 -2.59 27.22 -36.52
N ALA A 2 -3.70 27.78 -36.07
CA ALA A 2 -3.93 28.07 -34.67
C ALA A 2 -4.02 26.74 -33.90
N ASP A 3 -3.28 26.61 -32.81
CA ASP A 3 -3.46 25.57 -31.80
C ASP A 3 -4.89 25.70 -31.29
N GLU A 4 -5.77 24.77 -31.70
CA GLU A 4 -7.02 24.52 -31.01
C GLU A 4 -6.63 23.97 -29.62
N VAL A 5 -6.65 24.85 -28.63
CA VAL A 5 -6.67 24.47 -27.23
C VAL A 5 -7.92 23.60 -27.05
N GLU A 6 -7.74 22.29 -27.06
CA GLU A 6 -8.81 21.34 -26.72
C GLU A 6 -9.39 21.79 -25.36
N LYS A 7 -10.60 22.37 -25.38
CA LYS A 7 -11.32 22.73 -24.18
C LYS A 7 -11.51 21.48 -23.34
N SER A 8 -10.90 21.39 -22.18
CA SER A 8 -11.12 20.28 -21.26
C SER A 8 -12.60 20.22 -20.85
N LEU A 9 -13.23 19.06 -21.08
CA LEU A 9 -14.64 18.84 -20.81
C LEU A 9 -14.87 18.77 -19.29
N ALA A 10 -15.69 19.66 -18.74
CA ALA A 10 -15.98 19.66 -17.30
C ALA A 10 -17.02 18.58 -16.91
N PHE A 11 -17.05 18.14 -15.65
CA PHE A 11 -18.01 17.10 -15.20
C PHE A 11 -19.48 17.46 -15.48
N HIS A 12 -19.87 18.72 -15.35
CA HIS A 12 -21.25 19.17 -15.60
C HIS A 12 -21.64 19.15 -17.08
N GLU A 13 -20.66 19.10 -17.99
CA GLU A 13 -20.88 19.02 -19.44
C GLU A 13 -21.05 17.55 -19.92
N MET A 14 -20.77 16.56 -19.04
CA MET A 14 -20.82 15.12 -19.38
C MET A 14 -22.22 14.52 -19.27
N GLY A 15 -23.26 15.30 -18.96
CA GLY A 15 -24.63 14.80 -18.83
C GLY A 15 -24.86 13.89 -17.60
N LEU A 16 -24.18 14.15 -16.50
CA LEU A 16 -24.29 13.38 -15.25
C LEU A 16 -25.48 13.88 -14.40
N ASP A 17 -26.08 12.96 -13.63
CA ASP A 17 -27.13 13.27 -12.65
C ASP A 17 -26.65 14.27 -11.59
N ASP A 18 -27.51 15.22 -11.19
CA ASP A 18 -27.20 16.26 -10.21
C ASP A 18 -26.73 15.71 -8.87
N ARG A 19 -27.24 14.55 -8.45
CA ARG A 19 -26.83 13.87 -7.19
C ARG A 19 -25.39 13.38 -7.30
N LEU A 20 -25.01 12.86 -8.47
CA LEU A 20 -23.64 12.41 -8.74
C LEU A 20 -22.68 13.61 -8.83
N LEU A 21 -23.07 14.70 -9.47
CA LEU A 21 -22.31 15.95 -9.52
C LEU A 21 -22.07 16.53 -8.12
N LYS A 22 -23.09 16.51 -7.24
CA LYS A 22 -22.95 16.91 -5.83
C LYS A 22 -21.95 16.01 -5.07
N ALA A 23 -22.00 14.70 -5.30
CA ALA A 23 -21.06 13.77 -4.67
C ALA A 23 -19.62 14.02 -5.16
N ILE A 24 -19.39 14.26 -6.46
CA ILE A 24 -18.11 14.62 -7.04
C ILE A 24 -17.59 15.93 -6.41
N ALA A 25 -18.43 16.95 -6.33
CA ALA A 25 -18.07 18.23 -5.71
C ALA A 25 -17.71 18.08 -4.23
N SER A 26 -18.41 17.21 -3.48
CA SER A 26 -18.11 16.91 -2.07
C SER A 26 -16.73 16.29 -1.85
N GLN A 27 -16.19 15.58 -2.86
CA GLN A 27 -14.82 15.05 -2.85
C GLN A 27 -13.77 16.12 -3.19
N GLY A 28 -14.19 17.35 -3.48
CA GLY A 28 -13.29 18.46 -3.84
C GLY A 28 -12.77 18.38 -5.28
N TRP A 29 -13.32 17.52 -6.13
CA TRP A 29 -12.90 17.40 -7.53
C TRP A 29 -13.55 18.48 -8.37
N ARG A 30 -12.73 19.40 -8.88
CA ARG A 30 -13.19 20.52 -9.71
C ARG A 30 -13.18 20.18 -11.19
N ASN A 31 -12.08 19.61 -11.65
CA ASN A 31 -11.87 19.26 -13.05
C ASN A 31 -11.64 17.74 -13.16
N PRO A 32 -12.11 17.11 -14.23
CA PRO A 32 -11.80 15.71 -14.50
C PRO A 32 -10.32 15.55 -14.86
N THR A 33 -9.75 14.39 -14.54
CA THR A 33 -8.45 14.00 -15.06
C THR A 33 -8.57 13.57 -16.52
N LEU A 34 -7.44 13.54 -17.25
CA LEU A 34 -7.43 13.19 -18.68
C LEU A 34 -8.11 11.82 -18.97
N ILE A 35 -7.89 10.82 -18.08
CA ILE A 35 -8.57 9.53 -18.23
C ILE A 35 -10.09 9.65 -18.02
N GLN A 36 -10.52 10.47 -17.05
CA GLN A 36 -11.95 10.67 -16.76
C GLN A 36 -12.64 11.40 -17.90
N GLU A 37 -12.01 12.45 -18.41
CA GLU A 37 -12.50 13.26 -19.53
C GLU A 37 -12.75 12.42 -20.79
N ARG A 38 -11.81 11.51 -21.10
CA ARG A 38 -11.93 10.67 -22.30
C ARG A 38 -12.75 9.40 -22.08
N ALA A 39 -12.69 8.78 -20.90
CA ALA A 39 -13.35 7.50 -20.67
C ALA A 39 -14.84 7.64 -20.32
N ILE A 40 -15.23 8.65 -19.52
CA ILE A 40 -16.62 8.78 -19.04
C ILE A 40 -17.62 8.94 -20.19
N PRO A 41 -17.41 9.85 -21.17
CA PRO A 41 -18.35 9.99 -22.27
C PRO A 41 -18.51 8.70 -23.09
N LEU A 42 -17.39 8.05 -23.42
CA LEU A 42 -17.40 6.78 -24.18
C LEU A 42 -18.12 5.65 -23.42
N ALA A 43 -17.93 5.62 -22.10
CA ALA A 43 -18.61 4.67 -21.24
C ALA A 43 -20.14 4.92 -21.19
N LEU A 44 -20.56 6.18 -21.14
CA LEU A 44 -21.98 6.55 -21.20
C LEU A 44 -22.62 6.23 -22.55
N GLU A 45 -21.86 6.30 -23.65
CA GLU A 45 -22.27 5.83 -24.96
C GLU A 45 -22.44 4.30 -25.09
N GLY A 46 -22.07 3.54 -24.05
CA GLY A 46 -22.18 2.09 -24.03
C GLY A 46 -21.02 1.35 -24.72
N LYS A 47 -19.89 2.01 -24.98
CA LYS A 47 -18.72 1.39 -25.62
C LYS A 47 -17.88 0.61 -24.62
N ASP A 48 -17.34 -0.52 -25.06
CA ASP A 48 -16.30 -1.24 -24.31
C ASP A 48 -15.00 -0.46 -24.31
N LEU A 49 -14.30 -0.44 -23.19
CA LEU A 49 -13.09 0.34 -23.00
C LEU A 49 -11.89 -0.51 -22.60
N LEU A 50 -10.77 -0.33 -23.31
CA LEU A 50 -9.44 -0.70 -22.82
C LEU A 50 -8.68 0.57 -22.51
N ALA A 51 -8.48 0.89 -21.24
CA ALA A 51 -7.80 2.11 -20.85
C ALA A 51 -6.44 1.80 -20.24
N ARG A 52 -5.36 2.34 -20.86
CA ARG A 52 -4.03 2.37 -20.28
C ARG A 52 -3.82 3.72 -19.60
N ALA A 53 -3.67 3.70 -18.29
CA ALA A 53 -3.33 4.89 -17.52
C ALA A 53 -2.51 4.50 -16.29
N ARG A 54 -1.59 5.38 -15.87
CA ARG A 54 -0.76 5.16 -14.67
C ARG A 54 -1.59 5.02 -13.40
N THR A 55 -1.04 4.40 -12.36
CA THR A 55 -1.69 4.37 -11.05
C THR A 55 -1.78 5.78 -10.45
N GLY A 56 -2.95 6.13 -9.91
CA GLY A 56 -3.20 7.48 -9.38
C GLY A 56 -3.70 8.51 -10.40
N SER A 57 -3.94 8.12 -11.66
CA SER A 57 -4.52 9.00 -12.69
C SER A 57 -6.03 9.21 -12.57
N GLY A 58 -6.70 8.56 -11.61
CA GLY A 58 -8.16 8.66 -11.44
C GLY A 58 -8.97 7.57 -12.15
N LYS A 59 -8.36 6.44 -12.53
CA LYS A 59 -9.03 5.29 -13.19
C LYS A 59 -10.30 4.83 -12.47
N THR A 60 -10.25 4.72 -11.13
CA THR A 60 -11.39 4.24 -10.34
C THR A 60 -12.63 5.10 -10.56
N ALA A 61 -12.50 6.41 -10.54
CA ALA A 61 -13.63 7.30 -10.82
C ALA A 61 -14.08 7.23 -12.29
N ALA A 62 -13.14 7.01 -13.21
CA ALA A 62 -13.45 6.91 -14.64
C ALA A 62 -14.41 5.76 -14.98
N PHE A 63 -14.41 4.66 -14.19
CA PHE A 63 -15.40 3.58 -14.36
C PHE A 63 -16.55 3.64 -13.34
N VAL A 64 -16.35 4.13 -12.12
CA VAL A 64 -17.40 4.19 -11.10
C VAL A 64 -18.48 5.22 -11.46
N ILE A 65 -18.09 6.39 -11.99
CA ILE A 65 -19.05 7.45 -12.39
C ILE A 65 -20.05 6.93 -13.44
N PRO A 66 -19.63 6.32 -14.57
CA PRO A 66 -20.57 5.76 -15.55
C PRO A 66 -21.43 4.64 -14.98
N ILE A 67 -20.88 3.79 -14.09
CA ILE A 67 -21.65 2.72 -13.43
C ILE A 67 -22.80 3.31 -12.62
N ILE A 68 -22.51 4.30 -11.75
CA ILE A 68 -23.54 4.94 -10.93
C ILE A 68 -24.57 5.63 -11.81
N GLN A 69 -24.16 6.37 -12.84
CA GLN A 69 -25.06 7.05 -13.77
C GLN A 69 -26.02 6.05 -14.43
N ARG A 70 -25.49 4.96 -14.99
CA ARG A 70 -26.30 3.94 -15.67
C ARG A 70 -27.29 3.24 -14.74
N ILE A 71 -26.88 2.98 -13.48
CA ILE A 71 -27.78 2.43 -12.46
C ILE A 71 -28.92 3.41 -12.14
N LEU A 72 -28.63 4.70 -12.00
CA LEU A 72 -29.62 5.73 -11.73
C LEU A 72 -30.62 5.85 -12.87
N ASP A 73 -30.15 5.84 -14.11
CA ASP A 73 -31.01 5.88 -15.32
C ASP A 73 -31.88 4.63 -15.41
N GLY A 74 -31.29 3.45 -15.17
CA GLY A 74 -32.00 2.18 -15.23
C GLY A 74 -33.07 2.02 -14.14
N LYS A 75 -32.82 2.54 -12.93
CA LYS A 75 -33.78 2.42 -11.80
C LYS A 75 -35.07 3.21 -11.98
N GLN A 76 -35.09 4.20 -12.83
CA GLN A 76 -36.34 4.89 -13.16
C GLN A 76 -37.35 3.96 -13.89
N ALA A 77 -36.84 2.97 -14.62
CA ALA A 77 -37.65 2.01 -15.39
C ALA A 77 -37.70 0.60 -14.76
N ALA A 78 -36.77 0.23 -13.89
CA ALA A 78 -36.64 -1.12 -13.34
C ALA A 78 -37.65 -1.40 -12.23
N LYS A 79 -38.37 -2.52 -12.36
CA LYS A 79 -39.30 -3.02 -11.33
C LYS A 79 -38.65 -3.91 -10.27
N GLU A 80 -37.53 -4.51 -10.59
CA GLU A 80 -36.85 -5.49 -9.73
C GLU A 80 -35.41 -5.08 -9.39
N GLN A 81 -35.01 -5.33 -8.14
CA GLN A 81 -33.67 -5.13 -7.69
C GLN A 81 -32.78 -6.29 -8.16
N ALA A 82 -31.66 -5.99 -8.81
CA ALA A 82 -30.72 -6.97 -9.33
C ALA A 82 -29.28 -6.41 -9.36
N VAL A 83 -28.29 -7.30 -9.42
CA VAL A 83 -26.89 -6.89 -9.56
C VAL A 83 -26.64 -6.43 -10.99
N LYS A 84 -26.29 -5.16 -11.16
CA LYS A 84 -26.09 -4.50 -12.45
C LYS A 84 -24.62 -4.37 -12.85
N ALA A 85 -23.74 -4.23 -11.89
CA ALA A 85 -22.30 -4.06 -12.13
C ALA A 85 -21.45 -4.99 -11.27
N LEU A 86 -20.43 -5.57 -11.91
CA LEU A 86 -19.41 -6.39 -11.26
C LEU A 86 -18.04 -5.74 -11.46
N VAL A 87 -17.36 -5.45 -10.36
CA VAL A 87 -15.99 -4.90 -10.37
C VAL A 87 -15.03 -5.95 -9.82
N LEU A 88 -14.12 -6.40 -10.66
CA LEU A 88 -13.08 -7.36 -10.32
C LEU A 88 -11.76 -6.65 -10.12
N THR A 89 -11.13 -6.88 -8.99
CA THR A 89 -9.79 -6.37 -8.69
C THR A 89 -8.89 -7.51 -8.21
N PRO A 90 -7.57 -7.46 -8.48
CA PRO A 90 -6.67 -8.57 -8.17
C PRO A 90 -6.37 -8.73 -6.69
N SER A 91 -6.61 -7.73 -5.84
CA SER A 91 -6.33 -7.81 -4.40
C SER A 91 -7.48 -7.29 -3.54
N LYS A 92 -7.54 -7.78 -2.30
CA LYS A 92 -8.57 -7.37 -1.32
C LYS A 92 -8.46 -5.90 -0.91
N GLU A 93 -7.23 -5.39 -0.90
CA GLU A 93 -6.96 -3.97 -0.63
C GLU A 93 -7.56 -3.09 -1.72
N LEU A 94 -7.38 -3.48 -2.99
CA LEU A 94 -7.99 -2.79 -4.14
C LEU A 94 -9.51 -2.87 -4.13
N CYS A 95 -10.09 -4.02 -3.77
CA CYS A 95 -11.52 -4.15 -3.57
C CYS A 95 -12.03 -3.14 -2.52
N SER A 96 -11.38 -3.11 -1.36
CA SER A 96 -11.74 -2.17 -0.28
C SER A 96 -11.61 -0.70 -0.71
N GLN A 97 -10.60 -0.38 -1.53
CA GLN A 97 -10.40 0.96 -2.07
C GLN A 97 -11.49 1.31 -3.10
N ALA A 98 -11.76 0.41 -4.05
CA ALA A 98 -12.83 0.59 -5.05
C ALA A 98 -14.18 0.74 -4.36
N TYR A 99 -14.46 -0.06 -3.32
CA TYR A 99 -15.67 0.03 -2.50
C TYR A 99 -15.81 1.41 -1.85
N LYS A 100 -14.76 1.89 -1.16
CA LYS A 100 -14.78 3.20 -0.50
C LYS A 100 -15.03 4.33 -1.49
N ASN A 101 -14.40 4.29 -2.66
CA ASN A 101 -14.59 5.27 -3.71
C ASN A 101 -16.02 5.22 -4.28
N THR A 102 -16.57 4.02 -4.50
CA THR A 102 -17.94 3.85 -4.96
C THR A 102 -18.95 4.40 -3.94
N VAL A 103 -18.77 4.08 -2.65
CA VAL A 103 -19.62 4.61 -1.58
C VAL A 103 -19.51 6.13 -1.46
N ALA A 104 -18.31 6.70 -1.61
CA ALA A 104 -18.10 8.14 -1.56
C ALA A 104 -18.81 8.85 -2.74
N LEU A 105 -18.72 8.30 -3.95
CA LEU A 105 -19.37 8.84 -5.14
C LEU A 105 -20.89 8.61 -5.16
N SER A 106 -21.39 7.56 -4.48
CA SER A 106 -22.82 7.31 -4.32
C SER A 106 -23.44 7.96 -3.06
N SER A 107 -22.68 8.77 -2.31
CA SER A 107 -23.12 9.34 -1.02
C SER A 107 -24.44 10.12 -1.09
N CYS A 108 -24.67 10.84 -2.18
CA CYS A 108 -25.91 11.60 -2.41
C CYS A 108 -27.06 10.77 -3.02
N CYS A 109 -26.80 9.50 -3.41
CA CYS A 109 -27.76 8.55 -3.97
C CYS A 109 -27.68 7.15 -3.34
N SER A 110 -27.26 7.07 -2.07
CA SER A 110 -27.03 5.81 -1.36
C SER A 110 -28.28 4.95 -1.13
N ARG A 111 -29.47 5.51 -1.28
CA ARG A 111 -30.74 4.76 -1.22
C ARG A 111 -31.00 4.00 -2.52
N GLU A 112 -30.60 4.60 -3.64
CA GLU A 112 -30.79 4.05 -4.98
C GLU A 112 -29.65 3.14 -5.40
N VAL A 113 -28.40 3.44 -5.04
CA VAL A 113 -27.21 2.66 -5.42
C VAL A 113 -26.60 1.99 -4.21
N ARG A 114 -26.70 0.66 -4.17
CA ARG A 114 -26.14 -0.18 -3.12
C ARG A 114 -24.90 -0.89 -3.63
N CYS A 115 -23.82 -0.80 -2.89
CA CYS A 115 -22.55 -1.43 -3.23
C CYS A 115 -22.16 -2.44 -2.14
N LEU A 116 -21.58 -3.58 -2.52
CA LEU A 116 -21.10 -4.61 -1.61
C LEU A 116 -19.70 -5.06 -1.99
N ASP A 117 -18.79 -5.09 -1.01
CA ASP A 117 -17.47 -5.71 -1.12
C ASP A 117 -17.50 -7.14 -0.55
N VAL A 118 -17.32 -8.13 -1.45
CA VAL A 118 -17.29 -9.55 -1.09
C VAL A 118 -15.87 -10.08 -0.89
N SER A 119 -14.83 -9.26 -1.03
CA SER A 119 -13.42 -9.68 -0.91
C SER A 119 -12.99 -9.99 0.53
N GLY A 120 -13.80 -9.60 1.51
CA GLY A 120 -13.50 -9.76 2.93
C GLY A 120 -13.07 -11.17 3.34
N THR A 121 -12.37 -11.27 4.47
CA THR A 121 -11.90 -12.55 5.04
C THR A 121 -12.99 -13.34 5.76
N THR A 122 -14.23 -12.83 5.81
CA THR A 122 -15.40 -13.51 6.39
C THR A 122 -15.76 -14.76 5.59
N ASP A 123 -16.39 -15.73 6.23
CA ASP A 123 -16.82 -16.94 5.53
C ASP A 123 -17.85 -16.63 4.44
N ILE A 124 -17.87 -17.45 3.38
CA ILE A 124 -18.79 -17.29 2.25
C ILE A 124 -20.25 -17.30 2.74
N THR A 125 -20.55 -18.16 3.71
CA THR A 125 -21.89 -18.28 4.31
C THR A 125 -22.34 -17.01 5.03
N SER A 126 -21.44 -16.28 5.68
CA SER A 126 -21.75 -15.02 6.38
C SER A 126 -22.04 -13.85 5.45
N GLN A 127 -21.58 -13.91 4.20
CA GLN A 127 -21.85 -12.88 3.18
C GLN A 127 -23.14 -13.14 2.39
N ARG A 128 -23.69 -14.36 2.50
CA ARG A 128 -24.92 -14.74 1.79
C ARG A 128 -26.12 -13.82 2.06
N PRO A 129 -26.45 -13.43 3.31
CA PRO A 129 -27.58 -12.53 3.56
C PRO A 129 -27.46 -11.19 2.83
N MET A 130 -26.24 -10.62 2.77
CA MET A 130 -25.99 -9.34 2.09
C MET A 130 -26.14 -9.46 0.57
N LEU A 131 -25.74 -10.60 -0.02
CA LEU A 131 -25.93 -10.85 -1.46
C LEU A 131 -27.37 -11.14 -1.81
N MET A 132 -28.16 -11.73 -0.90
CA MET A 132 -29.61 -11.95 -1.10
C MET A 132 -30.39 -10.63 -1.17
N GLU A 133 -29.89 -9.54 -0.61
CA GLU A 133 -30.47 -8.19 -0.78
C GLU A 133 -30.26 -7.62 -2.20
N LYS A 134 -29.56 -8.35 -3.08
CA LYS A 134 -29.27 -8.00 -4.47
C LYS A 134 -28.70 -6.58 -4.59
N PRO A 135 -27.45 -6.32 -4.11
CA PRO A 135 -26.81 -5.02 -4.27
C PRO A 135 -26.63 -4.70 -5.76
N ASP A 136 -26.66 -3.42 -6.13
CA ASP A 136 -26.52 -2.99 -7.53
C ASP A 136 -25.10 -3.21 -8.06
N VAL A 137 -24.09 -2.98 -7.19
CA VAL A 137 -22.66 -3.12 -7.50
C VAL A 137 -22.02 -4.13 -6.57
N VAL A 138 -21.40 -5.16 -7.14
CA VAL A 138 -20.60 -6.15 -6.40
C VAL A 138 -19.13 -5.94 -6.74
N ILE A 139 -18.28 -5.83 -5.71
CA ILE A 139 -16.84 -5.67 -5.84
C ILE A 139 -16.17 -6.88 -5.18
N GLY A 140 -15.20 -7.50 -5.86
CA GLY A 140 -14.52 -8.66 -5.30
C GLY A 140 -13.30 -9.11 -6.10
N THR A 141 -12.54 -10.04 -5.52
CA THR A 141 -11.49 -10.75 -6.25
C THR A 141 -12.11 -11.86 -7.11
N PRO A 142 -11.52 -12.21 -8.27
CA PRO A 142 -12.07 -13.20 -9.18
C PRO A 142 -12.41 -14.53 -8.51
N SER A 143 -11.50 -15.07 -7.68
CA SER A 143 -11.69 -16.33 -6.98
C SER A 143 -12.85 -16.26 -5.96
N ARG A 144 -13.04 -15.11 -5.30
CA ARG A 144 -14.08 -14.95 -4.28
C ARG A 144 -15.48 -14.83 -4.93
N VAL A 145 -15.56 -14.03 -6.00
CA VAL A 145 -16.79 -13.90 -6.78
C VAL A 145 -17.22 -15.25 -7.38
N LEU A 146 -16.26 -15.99 -7.96
CA LEU A 146 -16.51 -17.32 -8.50
C LEU A 146 -17.03 -18.29 -7.42
N ALA A 147 -16.47 -18.25 -6.22
CA ALA A 147 -16.94 -19.08 -5.11
C ALA A 147 -18.38 -18.76 -4.68
N HIS A 148 -18.83 -17.49 -4.75
CA HIS A 148 -20.22 -17.11 -4.49
C HIS A 148 -21.15 -17.56 -5.60
N ILE A 149 -20.74 -17.49 -6.86
CA ILE A 149 -21.52 -17.99 -8.01
C ILE A 149 -21.70 -19.51 -7.90
N GLN A 150 -20.61 -20.25 -7.69
CA GLN A 150 -20.64 -21.71 -7.52
C GLN A 150 -21.44 -22.16 -6.29
N GLY A 151 -21.46 -21.34 -5.24
CA GLY A 151 -22.29 -21.56 -4.05
C GLY A 151 -23.76 -21.17 -4.20
N GLY A 152 -24.21 -20.70 -5.38
CA GLY A 152 -25.59 -20.25 -5.62
C GLY A 152 -25.99 -19.01 -4.80
N ASN A 153 -25.01 -18.20 -4.35
CA ASN A 153 -25.25 -16.98 -3.58
C ASN A 153 -25.33 -15.73 -4.46
N LEU A 154 -24.83 -15.82 -5.69
CA LEU A 154 -24.77 -14.72 -6.65
C LEU A 154 -25.13 -15.21 -8.05
N GLU A 155 -26.19 -14.67 -8.59
CA GLU A 155 -26.67 -14.94 -9.96
C GLU A 155 -26.47 -13.68 -10.79
N LEU A 156 -25.75 -13.80 -11.92
CA LEU A 156 -25.39 -12.67 -12.78
C LEU A 156 -25.90 -12.83 -14.21
N GLN A 157 -26.31 -14.04 -14.60
CA GLN A 157 -26.57 -14.43 -15.99
C GLN A 157 -27.66 -13.58 -16.68
N ASP A 158 -28.68 -13.13 -15.94
CA ASP A 158 -29.82 -12.38 -16.49
C ASP A 158 -29.78 -10.90 -16.10
N SER A 159 -28.89 -10.48 -15.24
CA SER A 159 -28.98 -9.16 -14.60
C SER A 159 -27.79 -8.24 -14.80
N LEU A 160 -26.60 -8.80 -15.07
CA LEU A 160 -25.38 -8.02 -15.19
C LEU A 160 -25.36 -7.19 -16.47
N GLU A 161 -25.13 -5.90 -16.33
CA GLU A 161 -25.01 -4.96 -17.46
C GLU A 161 -23.58 -4.49 -17.68
N MET A 162 -22.78 -4.43 -16.62
CA MET A 162 -21.40 -3.90 -16.67
C MET A 162 -20.41 -4.79 -15.95
N LEU A 163 -19.27 -5.05 -16.59
CA LEU A 163 -18.12 -5.74 -16.03
C LEU A 163 -16.90 -4.83 -16.04
N VAL A 164 -16.23 -4.66 -14.90
CA VAL A 164 -14.97 -3.93 -14.80
C VAL A 164 -13.88 -4.86 -14.30
N ILE A 165 -12.71 -4.82 -14.94
CA ILE A 165 -11.50 -5.43 -14.42
C ILE A 165 -10.46 -4.33 -14.24
N ASP A 166 -10.15 -4.02 -12.99
CA ASP A 166 -9.13 -3.03 -12.64
C ASP A 166 -7.79 -3.69 -12.37
N GLU A 167 -6.68 -2.99 -12.67
CA GLU A 167 -5.31 -3.46 -12.64
C GLU A 167 -5.14 -4.84 -13.33
N ALA A 168 -5.59 -4.90 -14.59
CA ALA A 168 -5.70 -6.13 -15.37
C ALA A 168 -4.36 -6.87 -15.59
N ASP A 169 -3.24 -6.15 -15.57
CA ASP A 169 -1.89 -6.70 -15.64
C ASP A 169 -1.52 -7.53 -14.39
N LEU A 170 -2.10 -7.22 -13.23
CA LEU A 170 -1.90 -8.01 -12.01
C LEU A 170 -2.75 -9.29 -11.96
N VAL A 171 -3.82 -9.35 -12.72
CA VAL A 171 -4.73 -10.50 -12.75
C VAL A 171 -3.98 -11.80 -13.13
N PHE A 172 -3.10 -11.72 -14.14
CA PHE A 172 -2.26 -12.87 -14.52
C PHE A 172 -1.17 -13.15 -13.50
N SER A 173 -0.51 -12.09 -13.01
CA SER A 173 0.54 -12.22 -11.99
C SER A 173 0.05 -12.95 -10.74
N PHE A 174 -1.23 -12.82 -10.40
CA PHE A 174 -1.85 -13.52 -9.26
C PHE A 174 -2.48 -14.86 -9.64
N GLY A 175 -2.44 -15.25 -10.91
CA GLY A 175 -2.90 -16.56 -11.38
C GLY A 175 -4.42 -16.72 -11.50
N TYR A 176 -5.17 -15.62 -11.69
CA TYR A 176 -6.63 -15.64 -11.81
C TYR A 176 -7.17 -15.98 -13.20
N GLU A 177 -6.31 -16.30 -14.16
CA GLU A 177 -6.73 -16.57 -15.53
C GLU A 177 -7.82 -17.64 -15.63
N LYS A 178 -7.66 -18.74 -14.90
CA LYS A 178 -8.64 -19.84 -14.87
C LYS A 178 -9.97 -19.42 -14.24
N ASP A 179 -9.89 -18.66 -13.14
CA ASP A 179 -11.06 -18.20 -12.41
C ASP A 179 -11.88 -17.25 -13.27
N ILE A 180 -11.23 -16.32 -14.00
CA ILE A 180 -11.89 -15.41 -14.93
C ILE A 180 -12.53 -16.16 -16.08
N LYS A 181 -11.83 -17.11 -16.72
CA LYS A 181 -12.42 -17.91 -17.80
C LYS A 181 -13.68 -18.65 -17.35
N THR A 182 -13.65 -19.21 -16.15
CA THR A 182 -14.82 -19.90 -15.57
C THR A 182 -15.94 -18.91 -15.26
N LEU A 183 -15.59 -17.74 -14.70
CA LEU A 183 -16.55 -16.69 -14.34
C LEU A 183 -17.28 -16.16 -15.57
N LEU A 184 -16.59 -15.92 -16.69
CA LEU A 184 -17.20 -15.46 -17.94
C LEU A 184 -18.30 -16.40 -18.46
N GLY A 185 -18.20 -17.71 -18.18
CA GLY A 185 -19.24 -18.69 -18.52
C GLY A 185 -20.54 -18.51 -17.75
N HIS A 186 -20.55 -17.75 -16.65
CA HIS A 186 -21.72 -17.46 -15.81
C HIS A 186 -22.28 -16.04 -16.04
N LEU A 187 -21.72 -15.28 -16.98
CA LEU A 187 -22.18 -13.94 -17.32
C LEU A 187 -23.17 -13.95 -18.49
N PRO A 188 -23.97 -12.90 -18.68
CA PRO A 188 -24.82 -12.75 -19.85
C PRO A 188 -23.97 -12.65 -21.13
N LYS A 189 -24.60 -12.87 -22.28
CA LYS A 189 -23.91 -12.74 -23.58
C LYS A 189 -23.64 -11.29 -23.96
N ILE A 190 -24.40 -10.36 -23.44
CA ILE A 190 -24.30 -8.92 -23.75
C ILE A 190 -24.11 -8.18 -22.44
N TYR A 191 -22.98 -7.58 -22.29
CA TYR A 191 -22.61 -6.67 -21.20
C TYR A 191 -21.57 -5.67 -21.72
N GLN A 192 -21.51 -4.51 -21.12
CA GLN A 192 -20.45 -3.53 -21.37
C GLN A 192 -19.24 -3.86 -20.49
N ALA A 193 -18.04 -3.84 -21.04
CA ALA A 193 -16.84 -4.21 -20.30
C ALA A 193 -15.78 -3.11 -20.29
N PHE A 194 -15.16 -2.89 -19.12
CA PHE A 194 -14.05 -1.98 -18.91
C PHE A 194 -12.83 -2.74 -18.43
N LEU A 195 -11.74 -2.61 -19.15
CA LEU A 195 -10.44 -3.18 -18.79
C LEU A 195 -9.48 -2.04 -18.49
N MET A 196 -9.13 -1.86 -17.22
CA MET A 196 -8.22 -0.83 -16.75
C MET A 196 -6.86 -1.45 -16.43
N SER A 197 -5.76 -0.89 -16.95
CA SER A 197 -4.41 -1.40 -16.73
C SER A 197 -3.39 -0.27 -16.68
N ALA A 198 -2.26 -0.52 -16.03
CA ALA A 198 -1.11 0.38 -16.09
C ALA A 198 -0.23 0.07 -17.31
N THR A 199 -0.23 -1.18 -17.78
CA THR A 199 0.58 -1.64 -18.91
C THR A 199 -0.30 -2.30 -19.99
N LEU A 200 0.22 -2.42 -21.20
CA LEU A 200 -0.41 -3.16 -22.32
C LEU A 200 0.40 -4.42 -22.65
N SER A 201 0.69 -5.24 -21.65
CA SER A 201 1.39 -6.52 -21.82
C SER A 201 0.63 -7.48 -22.74
N GLU A 202 1.30 -8.54 -23.20
CA GLU A 202 0.67 -9.61 -23.98
C GLU A 202 -0.50 -10.24 -23.22
N ASP A 203 -0.36 -10.38 -21.91
CA ASP A 203 -1.41 -10.89 -21.03
C ASP A 203 -2.67 -10.01 -21.04
N VAL A 204 -2.50 -8.69 -20.99
CA VAL A 204 -3.62 -7.75 -21.10
C VAL A 204 -4.28 -7.83 -22.48
N GLN A 205 -3.49 -8.04 -23.54
CA GLN A 205 -4.03 -8.25 -24.89
C GLN A 205 -4.81 -9.57 -25.00
N ALA A 206 -4.39 -10.61 -24.30
CA ALA A 206 -5.13 -11.87 -24.21
C ALA A 206 -6.48 -11.68 -23.50
N LEU A 207 -6.51 -10.95 -22.36
CA LEU A 207 -7.75 -10.59 -21.66
C LEU A 207 -8.67 -9.73 -22.53
N LYS A 208 -8.11 -8.75 -23.25
CA LYS A 208 -8.87 -7.93 -24.20
C LYS A 208 -9.69 -8.79 -25.16
N LYS A 209 -9.06 -9.79 -25.77
CA LYS A 209 -9.72 -10.68 -26.75
C LYS A 209 -10.81 -11.58 -26.13
N LEU A 210 -10.69 -11.88 -24.83
CA LEU A 210 -11.64 -12.73 -24.12
C LEU A 210 -12.88 -11.98 -23.64
N ILE A 211 -12.74 -10.71 -23.28
CA ILE A 211 -13.75 -9.98 -22.49
C ILE A 211 -14.39 -8.85 -23.28
N LEU A 212 -13.62 -8.15 -24.14
CA LEU A 212 -14.09 -6.93 -24.80
C LEU A 212 -14.61 -7.19 -26.22
N HIS A 213 -15.72 -6.53 -26.55
CA HIS A 213 -16.35 -6.59 -27.87
C HIS A 213 -16.17 -5.24 -28.57
N ASN A 214 -15.32 -5.18 -29.60
CA ASN A 214 -15.01 -3.97 -30.36
C ASN A 214 -14.63 -2.75 -29.49
N PRO A 215 -13.62 -2.89 -28.60
CA PRO A 215 -13.31 -1.88 -27.61
C PRO A 215 -12.64 -0.64 -28.18
N VAL A 216 -12.94 0.51 -27.63
CA VAL A 216 -12.15 1.72 -27.79
C VAL A 216 -10.92 1.60 -26.91
N THR A 217 -9.74 1.68 -27.53
CA THR A 217 -8.48 1.62 -26.81
C THR A 217 -7.97 3.02 -26.51
N LEU A 218 -8.06 3.43 -25.24
CA LEU A 218 -7.54 4.68 -24.75
C LEU A 218 -6.08 4.48 -24.32
N LYS A 219 -5.15 4.89 -25.16
CA LYS A 219 -3.73 5.00 -24.81
C LYS A 219 -3.49 6.45 -24.43
N LEU A 220 -3.46 6.74 -23.14
CA LEU A 220 -2.99 8.06 -22.74
C LEU A 220 -1.47 8.08 -22.97
N GLU A 221 -1.02 9.09 -23.73
CA GLU A 221 0.41 9.33 -23.98
C GLU A 221 1.14 9.91 -22.76
N GLU A 222 0.61 9.63 -21.58
CA GLU A 222 1.30 9.94 -20.35
C GLU A 222 2.51 9.01 -20.21
N SER A 223 3.68 9.58 -19.95
CA SER A 223 4.85 8.80 -19.53
C SER A 223 4.47 7.95 -18.30
N GLN A 224 5.02 6.76 -18.20
CA GLN A 224 4.72 5.83 -17.08
C GLN A 224 4.99 6.46 -15.70
N LEU A 225 5.89 7.42 -15.64
CA LEU A 225 6.20 8.26 -14.49
C LEU A 225 5.79 9.71 -14.73
N PRO A 226 5.50 10.50 -13.68
CA PRO A 226 5.29 11.94 -13.79
C PRO A 226 6.49 12.63 -14.45
N GLU A 227 6.24 13.77 -15.08
CA GLU A 227 7.28 14.61 -15.67
C GLU A 227 8.38 14.97 -14.65
N SER A 228 9.58 15.24 -15.16
CA SER A 228 10.77 15.58 -14.35
C SER A 228 10.57 16.76 -13.40
N ASP A 229 9.63 17.64 -13.70
CA ASP A 229 9.29 18.80 -12.88
C ASP A 229 8.50 18.43 -11.61
N ARG A 230 7.76 17.32 -11.65
CA ARG A 230 6.97 16.81 -10.52
C ARG A 230 7.67 15.68 -9.77
N LEU A 231 8.45 14.86 -10.49
CA LEU A 231 9.16 13.70 -9.92
C LEU A 231 10.66 13.83 -10.14
N THR A 232 11.40 14.06 -9.06
CA THR A 232 12.86 14.05 -9.12
C THR A 232 13.39 12.70 -8.66
N GLN A 233 14.22 12.05 -9.49
CA GLN A 233 14.77 10.73 -9.22
C GLN A 233 16.27 10.82 -9.02
N TYR A 234 16.75 10.22 -7.92
CA TYR A 234 18.16 10.18 -7.54
C TYR A 234 18.64 8.78 -7.24
N HIS A 235 19.93 8.53 -7.47
CA HIS A 235 20.59 7.34 -6.96
C HIS A 235 21.86 7.70 -6.19
N ILE A 236 22.20 6.87 -5.19
CA ILE A 236 23.44 6.93 -4.43
C ILE A 236 24.14 5.59 -4.58
N ASN A 237 25.37 5.61 -5.11
CA ASN A 237 26.23 4.42 -5.14
C ASN A 237 26.87 4.23 -3.78
N CYS A 238 26.66 3.08 -3.16
CA CYS A 238 27.15 2.79 -1.81
C CYS A 238 27.39 1.29 -1.61
N GLU A 239 28.20 0.95 -0.62
CA GLU A 239 28.31 -0.42 -0.19
C GLU A 239 27.09 -0.90 0.57
N GLU A 240 26.82 -2.20 0.54
CA GLU A 240 25.67 -2.81 1.21
C GLU A 240 25.63 -2.49 2.72
N GLY A 241 26.80 -2.41 3.37
CA GLY A 241 26.91 -2.04 4.78
C GLY A 241 26.57 -0.58 5.06
N ASP A 242 26.79 0.30 4.08
CA ASP A 242 26.60 1.73 4.21
C ASP A 242 25.15 2.17 3.99
N LYS A 243 24.32 1.33 3.35
CA LYS A 243 22.89 1.61 3.18
C LYS A 243 22.21 1.98 4.50
N PHE A 244 22.50 1.24 5.58
CA PHE A 244 21.97 1.54 6.92
C PHE A 244 22.47 2.87 7.49
N LEU A 245 23.75 3.19 7.26
CA LEU A 245 24.35 4.45 7.68
C LEU A 245 23.69 5.64 6.97
N ILE A 246 23.51 5.54 5.66
CA ILE A 246 22.88 6.58 4.83
C ILE A 246 21.45 6.82 5.28
N ILE A 247 20.62 5.77 5.44
CA ILE A 247 19.23 5.91 5.90
C ILE A 247 19.16 6.54 7.29
N TYR A 248 20.02 6.10 8.21
CA TYR A 248 20.08 6.68 9.55
C TYR A 248 20.37 8.19 9.50
N THR A 249 21.35 8.60 8.72
CA THR A 249 21.73 10.01 8.60
C THR A 249 20.66 10.83 7.90
N LEU A 250 20.08 10.35 6.80
CA LEU A 250 19.00 11.02 6.08
C LEU A 250 17.78 11.31 6.98
N LEU A 251 17.37 10.33 7.77
CA LEU A 251 16.20 10.46 8.65
C LEU A 251 16.52 11.25 9.91
N LYS A 252 17.69 11.01 10.53
CA LYS A 252 18.05 11.63 11.81
C LYS A 252 18.44 13.09 11.66
N LEU A 253 19.12 13.43 10.60
CA LEU A 253 19.46 14.81 10.27
C LEU A 253 18.29 15.57 9.58
N ARG A 254 17.13 14.91 9.40
CA ARG A 254 15.94 15.49 8.76
C ARG A 254 16.23 16.02 7.35
N LEU A 255 17.12 15.35 6.61
CA LEU A 255 17.39 15.65 5.21
C LEU A 255 16.20 15.25 4.33
N VAL A 256 15.52 14.16 4.72
CA VAL A 256 14.26 13.73 4.15
C VAL A 256 13.13 14.17 5.07
N ARG A 257 12.18 14.92 4.53
CA ARG A 257 11.01 15.44 5.25
C ARG A 257 9.72 14.98 4.61
N GLY A 258 8.65 14.91 5.39
CA GLY A 258 7.35 14.47 4.93
C GLY A 258 7.16 12.95 5.01
N LYS A 259 6.06 12.47 4.44
CA LYS A 259 5.71 11.05 4.43
C LYS A 259 6.65 10.30 3.49
N THR A 260 7.24 9.23 3.99
CA THR A 260 8.27 8.47 3.29
C THR A 260 7.95 6.97 3.29
N ILE A 261 8.08 6.33 2.14
CA ILE A 261 8.00 4.88 2.00
C ILE A 261 9.41 4.35 1.70
N LEU A 262 9.86 3.39 2.51
CA LEU A 262 11.11 2.66 2.32
C LEU A 262 10.80 1.28 1.73
N PHE A 263 11.29 0.98 0.53
CA PHE A 263 11.13 -0.33 -0.09
C PHE A 263 12.35 -1.22 0.15
N VAL A 264 12.08 -2.46 0.57
CA VAL A 264 13.07 -3.53 0.75
C VAL A 264 12.60 -4.79 0.03
N ASN A 265 13.54 -5.66 -0.38
CA ASN A 265 13.18 -6.83 -1.18
C ASN A 265 12.72 -8.04 -0.36
N THR A 266 13.06 -8.14 0.95
CA THR A 266 12.71 -9.30 1.77
C THR A 266 12.06 -8.91 3.11
N ILE A 267 11.21 -9.79 3.63
CA ILE A 267 10.52 -9.58 4.92
C ILE A 267 11.51 -9.49 6.08
N ASP A 268 12.52 -10.36 6.11
CA ASP A 268 13.54 -10.34 7.17
C ASP A 268 14.33 -9.02 7.18
N ARG A 269 14.59 -8.48 5.99
CA ARG A 269 15.27 -7.20 5.83
C ARG A 269 14.40 -6.02 6.30
N CYS A 270 13.09 -6.12 6.10
CA CYS A 270 12.11 -5.16 6.57
C CYS A 270 12.14 -5.06 8.12
N TYR A 271 12.05 -6.19 8.81
CA TYR A 271 12.14 -6.20 10.27
C TYR A 271 13.53 -5.80 10.78
N ARG A 272 14.60 -6.19 10.09
CA ARG A 272 15.96 -5.76 10.42
C ARG A 272 16.10 -4.24 10.36
N LEU A 273 15.55 -3.60 9.31
CA LEU A 273 15.57 -2.15 9.16
C LEU A 273 14.70 -1.47 10.22
N LYS A 274 13.50 -2.01 10.53
CA LYS A 274 12.65 -1.52 11.60
C LYS A 274 13.37 -1.51 12.94
N LEU A 275 13.91 -2.65 13.37
CA LEU A 275 14.64 -2.78 14.65
C LEU A 275 15.87 -1.87 14.70
N PHE A 276 16.56 -1.68 13.58
CA PHE A 276 17.67 -0.74 13.47
C PHE A 276 17.21 0.71 13.71
N LEU A 277 16.13 1.14 13.08
CA LEU A 277 15.59 2.50 13.25
C LEU A 277 15.03 2.73 14.66
N GLU A 278 14.43 1.72 15.27
CA GLU A 278 13.94 1.77 16.66
C GLU A 278 15.08 2.04 17.67
N GLN A 279 16.34 1.57 17.41
CA GLN A 279 17.50 1.88 18.26
C GLN A 279 17.73 3.39 18.37
N PHE A 280 17.38 4.14 17.34
CA PHE A 280 17.51 5.60 17.29
C PHE A 280 16.22 6.33 17.64
N SER A 281 15.20 5.62 18.12
CA SER A 281 13.86 6.16 18.41
C SER A 281 13.21 6.82 17.17
N ILE A 282 13.40 6.23 16.00
CA ILE A 282 12.71 6.61 14.76
C ILE A 282 11.55 5.64 14.60
N PRO A 283 10.29 6.08 14.77
CA PRO A 283 9.13 5.20 14.62
C PRO A 283 8.92 4.85 13.15
N ALA A 284 8.76 3.57 12.84
CA ALA A 284 8.47 3.07 11.51
C ALA A 284 7.46 1.92 11.59
N CYS A 285 6.49 1.91 10.67
CA CYS A 285 5.58 0.80 10.48
C CYS A 285 6.12 -0.15 9.44
N VAL A 286 5.75 -1.43 9.55
CA VAL A 286 6.10 -2.47 8.59
C VAL A 286 4.86 -2.87 7.81
N LEU A 287 5.00 -3.02 6.50
CA LEU A 287 3.96 -3.49 5.62
C LEU A 287 4.49 -4.66 4.77
N ASN A 288 3.98 -5.86 5.01
CA ASN A 288 4.44 -7.09 4.37
C ASN A 288 3.30 -8.07 4.09
N SER A 289 3.58 -9.13 3.32
CA SER A 289 2.62 -10.17 2.92
C SER A 289 2.19 -11.11 4.05
N GLU A 290 2.83 -11.09 5.21
CA GLU A 290 2.47 -11.95 6.35
C GLU A 290 1.39 -11.35 7.24
N LEU A 291 1.22 -10.02 7.18
CA LEU A 291 0.19 -9.32 7.94
C LEU A 291 -1.19 -9.58 7.34
N PRO A 292 -2.23 -9.73 8.18
CA PRO A 292 -3.61 -9.80 7.71
C PRO A 292 -4.01 -8.54 6.92
N VAL A 293 -4.94 -8.71 5.98
CA VAL A 293 -5.45 -7.59 5.14
C VAL A 293 -5.98 -6.43 5.99
N SER A 294 -6.75 -6.74 7.05
CA SER A 294 -7.30 -5.73 7.97
C SER A 294 -6.20 -4.87 8.60
N SER A 295 -5.11 -5.50 9.04
CA SER A 295 -3.97 -4.81 9.64
C SER A 295 -3.20 -3.99 8.62
N ARG A 296 -3.04 -4.51 7.39
CA ARG A 296 -2.42 -3.76 6.29
C ARG A 296 -3.24 -2.50 5.96
N CYS A 297 -4.56 -2.64 5.79
CA CYS A 297 -5.45 -1.51 5.57
C CYS A 297 -5.41 -0.50 6.73
N HIS A 298 -5.33 -0.98 7.97
CA HIS A 298 -5.23 -0.10 9.14
C HIS A 298 -3.93 0.71 9.15
N ILE A 299 -2.78 0.07 8.86
CA ILE A 299 -1.48 0.74 8.75
C ILE A 299 -1.51 1.82 7.67
N VAL A 300 -2.07 1.51 6.50
CA VAL A 300 -2.21 2.47 5.40
C VAL A 300 -3.09 3.66 5.81
N ASN A 301 -4.22 3.40 6.46
CA ASN A 301 -5.10 4.46 6.96
C ASN A 301 -4.38 5.36 7.99
N GLN A 302 -3.64 4.78 8.95
CA GLN A 302 -2.86 5.54 9.93
C GLN A 302 -1.76 6.38 9.28
N PHE A 303 -1.09 5.83 8.26
CA PHE A 303 -0.12 6.57 7.45
C PHE A 303 -0.78 7.72 6.69
N ASN A 304 -1.94 7.48 6.07
CA ASN A 304 -2.68 8.51 5.34
C ASN A 304 -3.20 9.61 6.29
N GLN A 305 -3.53 9.28 7.53
CA GLN A 305 -3.90 10.25 8.58
C GLN A 305 -2.69 11.00 9.17
N GLY A 306 -1.45 10.60 8.84
CA GLY A 306 -0.23 11.26 9.34
C GLY A 306 0.18 10.87 10.76
N LEU A 307 -0.38 9.78 11.32
CA LEU A 307 0.06 9.25 12.61
C LEU A 307 1.48 8.65 12.52
N TYR A 308 1.81 8.09 11.38
CA TYR A 308 3.15 7.64 11.03
C TYR A 308 3.63 8.33 9.75
N ASN A 309 4.90 8.76 9.76
CA ASN A 309 5.52 9.39 8.60
C ASN A 309 6.45 8.45 7.83
N LEU A 310 6.69 7.26 8.35
CA LEU A 310 7.63 6.30 7.78
C LEU A 310 7.03 4.90 7.74
N VAL A 311 6.94 4.33 6.54
CA VAL A 311 6.51 2.95 6.30
C VAL A 311 7.65 2.20 5.62
N ILE A 312 7.96 1.00 6.10
CA ILE A 312 8.88 0.06 5.47
C ILE A 312 8.05 -1.02 4.79
N ALA A 313 8.13 -1.11 3.48
CA ALA A 313 7.31 -1.99 2.67
C ALA A 313 8.15 -3.04 1.94
N THR A 314 7.58 -4.22 1.72
CA THR A 314 8.20 -5.27 0.89
C THR A 314 7.35 -5.54 -0.33
N ASP A 315 7.99 -5.83 -1.46
CA ASP A 315 7.32 -6.29 -2.70
C ASP A 315 7.39 -7.80 -2.88
N GLU A 316 7.87 -8.52 -1.86
CA GLU A 316 8.02 -9.96 -1.94
C GLU A 316 6.65 -10.61 -2.20
N SER A 317 6.36 -10.88 -3.48
CA SER A 317 5.23 -11.69 -3.89
C SER A 317 5.50 -13.16 -3.55
N ALA A 318 4.45 -13.94 -3.33
CA ALA A 318 4.61 -15.35 -2.97
C ALA A 318 5.26 -16.20 -4.08
N LEU A 319 5.30 -15.67 -5.32
CA LEU A 319 5.87 -16.33 -6.49
C LEU A 319 7.41 -16.20 -6.55
N ASP A 320 7.97 -15.06 -6.08
CA ASP A 320 9.42 -14.82 -6.12
C ASP A 320 10.21 -15.65 -5.09
N ALA A 321 9.53 -16.23 -4.11
CA ALA A 321 10.15 -17.05 -3.07
C ALA A 321 10.48 -18.50 -3.53
N GLU A 322 9.97 -18.94 -4.67
CA GLU A 322 10.26 -20.30 -5.20
C GLU A 322 11.54 -20.34 -6.05
N ASP A 323 11.97 -19.20 -6.61
CA ASP A 323 13.14 -19.13 -7.50
C ASP A 323 14.47 -18.77 -6.79
N SER A 324 14.44 -18.28 -5.56
CA SER A 324 15.65 -18.05 -4.76
C SER A 324 16.17 -19.37 -4.18
N GLY A 325 16.90 -20.07 -5.02
CA GLY A 325 17.70 -21.28 -4.90
C GLY A 325 17.96 -21.86 -3.50
N VAL A 326 17.12 -22.78 -3.09
CA VAL A 326 17.54 -23.81 -2.14
C VAL A 326 17.98 -25.03 -2.97
N LYS A 327 19.31 -25.18 -3.09
CA LYS A 327 19.94 -26.39 -3.59
C LYS A 327 19.29 -27.62 -2.95
N GLU A 328 18.93 -28.56 -3.80
CA GLU A 328 18.35 -29.86 -3.43
C GLU A 328 19.14 -30.55 -2.31
N LYS A 329 18.50 -30.71 -1.19
CA LYS A 329 18.87 -31.73 -0.20
C LYS A 329 17.89 -32.88 -0.30
N THR A 330 18.45 -34.03 -0.68
CA THR A 330 17.81 -35.31 -0.94
C THR A 330 17.01 -35.86 0.25
N GLY A 331 15.85 -36.37 -0.06
CA GLY A 331 15.26 -37.64 0.45
C GLY A 331 14.43 -37.49 1.69
N LYS A 332 14.60 -37.40 2.86
CA LYS A 332 13.69 -37.71 4.00
C LYS A 332 13.16 -36.51 4.82
N ALA A 333 13.74 -35.32 4.67
CA ALA A 333 13.32 -34.13 5.39
C ALA A 333 12.12 -33.38 4.74
N LYS A 334 11.76 -33.73 3.50
CA LYS A 334 10.68 -33.06 2.73
C LYS A 334 9.26 -33.24 3.33
N LYS A 335 8.98 -34.34 4.04
CA LYS A 335 7.64 -34.59 4.60
C LYS A 335 7.32 -33.79 5.86
N LYS A 336 8.31 -33.44 6.68
CA LYS A 336 8.11 -32.60 7.88
C LYS A 336 8.10 -31.11 7.59
N ALA A 337 8.85 -30.65 6.59
CA ALA A 337 8.90 -29.23 6.19
C ALA A 337 7.64 -28.76 5.44
N LYS A 338 6.91 -29.68 4.76
CA LYS A 338 5.64 -29.35 4.09
C LYS A 338 4.49 -29.00 5.05
N ARG A 339 4.59 -29.37 6.32
CA ARG A 339 3.51 -29.21 7.32
C ARG A 339 3.47 -27.80 7.95
N PHE A 340 4.51 -26.97 7.72
CA PHE A 340 4.66 -25.63 8.29
C PHE A 340 4.88 -24.51 7.26
N LYS A 341 4.66 -24.75 5.95
CA LYS A 341 4.57 -23.63 5.00
C LYS A 341 3.28 -22.87 5.30
N LYS A 342 3.38 -21.79 6.10
CA LYS A 342 2.31 -20.81 6.23
C LYS A 342 1.89 -20.40 4.83
N LYS A 343 0.58 -20.42 4.56
CA LYS A 343 0.00 -19.82 3.35
C LYS A 343 0.36 -18.34 3.37
N LYS A 344 1.39 -17.94 2.61
CA LYS A 344 1.61 -16.54 2.28
C LYS A 344 0.43 -16.08 1.43
N ASP A 345 0.00 -14.87 1.63
CA ASP A 345 -1.08 -14.27 0.86
C ASP A 345 -0.57 -14.06 -0.58
N LYS A 346 -1.11 -14.81 -1.53
CA LYS A 346 -0.72 -14.73 -2.95
C LYS A 346 -1.18 -13.41 -3.60
N GLU A 347 -2.11 -12.74 -2.98
CA GLU A 347 -2.74 -11.50 -3.48
C GLU A 347 -2.01 -10.23 -2.98
N TYR A 348 -0.79 -10.37 -2.44
CA TYR A 348 -0.06 -9.24 -1.86
C TYR A 348 0.80 -8.51 -2.90
N GLY A 349 0.64 -7.20 -2.97
CA GLY A 349 1.48 -6.33 -3.79
C GLY A 349 1.42 -4.89 -3.27
N VAL A 350 2.35 -4.48 -2.39
CA VAL A 350 2.38 -3.09 -1.85
C VAL A 350 2.82 -2.09 -2.90
N SER A 351 3.69 -2.48 -3.81
CA SER A 351 4.13 -1.61 -4.91
C SER A 351 3.02 -1.28 -5.89
N ARG A 352 1.97 -2.12 -5.93
CA ARG A 352 0.85 -1.96 -6.86
C ARG A 352 -0.47 -1.86 -6.09
N GLY A 353 -1.31 -0.94 -6.49
CA GLY A 353 -2.71 -0.87 -6.09
C GLY A 353 -3.04 -0.22 -4.75
N ILE A 354 -2.17 -0.18 -3.76
CA ILE A 354 -2.47 0.47 -2.47
C ILE A 354 -2.38 1.99 -2.63
N ASP A 355 -3.41 2.71 -2.14
CA ASP A 355 -3.45 4.16 -2.20
C ASP A 355 -2.81 4.81 -0.97
N PHE A 356 -1.55 5.20 -1.13
CA PHE A 356 -0.85 6.04 -0.19
C PHE A 356 -1.04 7.50 -0.58
N GLN A 357 -1.54 8.31 0.35
CA GLN A 357 -1.82 9.73 0.12
C GLN A 357 -0.70 10.61 0.63
N PHE A 358 -0.39 11.67 -0.14
CA PHE A 358 0.58 12.70 0.22
C PHE A 358 1.99 12.16 0.52
N VAL A 359 2.45 11.17 -0.25
CA VAL A 359 3.80 10.63 -0.14
C VAL A 359 4.78 11.61 -0.77
N SER A 360 5.66 12.18 0.05
CA SER A 360 6.68 13.11 -0.42
C SER A 360 7.92 12.39 -0.95
N ASN A 361 8.28 11.24 -0.33
CA ASN A 361 9.51 10.55 -0.69
C ASN A 361 9.29 9.04 -0.81
N VAL A 362 9.91 8.46 -1.82
CA VAL A 362 10.09 7.02 -1.97
C VAL A 362 11.57 6.71 -1.92
N ILE A 363 11.99 5.80 -1.05
CA ILE A 363 13.38 5.38 -0.94
C ILE A 363 13.48 3.89 -1.21
N ASN A 364 14.13 3.52 -2.30
CA ASN A 364 14.50 2.14 -2.58
C ASN A 364 15.77 1.80 -1.78
N PHE A 365 15.59 1.20 -0.61
CA PHE A 365 16.70 0.70 0.19
C PHE A 365 17.38 -0.48 -0.50
N ASP A 366 16.59 -1.35 -1.12
CA ASP A 366 17.01 -2.38 -2.06
C ASP A 366 16.42 -2.06 -3.43
N PHE A 367 17.25 -2.11 -4.46
CA PHE A 367 16.77 -1.88 -5.81
C PHE A 367 15.90 -3.07 -6.27
N PRO A 368 14.78 -2.83 -6.94
CA PRO A 368 13.92 -3.91 -7.42
C PRO A 368 14.58 -4.70 -8.55
N THR A 369 14.21 -5.97 -8.68
CA THR A 369 14.75 -6.88 -9.70
C THR A 369 14.16 -6.64 -11.08
N GLN A 370 12.97 -6.03 -11.17
CA GLN A 370 12.21 -5.76 -12.39
C GLN A 370 11.98 -4.26 -12.54
N VAL A 371 12.06 -3.79 -13.80
CA VAL A 371 11.82 -2.36 -14.13
C VAL A 371 10.40 -1.93 -13.79
N ASP A 372 9.41 -2.77 -14.07
CA ASP A 372 8.01 -2.48 -13.74
C ASP A 372 7.81 -2.27 -12.23
N SER A 373 8.48 -3.08 -11.40
CA SER A 373 8.45 -2.89 -9.95
C SER A 373 9.07 -1.56 -9.54
N TYR A 374 10.14 -1.10 -10.22
CA TYR A 374 10.72 0.23 -10.00
C TYR A 374 9.69 1.34 -10.30
N ILE A 375 9.06 1.28 -11.46
CA ILE A 375 8.05 2.27 -11.88
C ILE A 375 6.89 2.32 -10.88
N HIS A 376 6.41 1.16 -10.43
CA HIS A 376 5.32 1.08 -9.47
C HIS A 376 5.69 1.57 -8.08
N ARG A 377 6.92 1.33 -7.61
CA ARG A 377 7.44 1.87 -6.33
C ARG A 377 7.52 3.39 -6.40
N VAL A 378 8.18 3.90 -7.43
CA VAL A 378 8.37 5.34 -7.63
C VAL A 378 7.02 6.04 -7.85
N GLY A 379 6.09 5.42 -8.57
CA GLY A 379 4.73 5.91 -8.77
C GLY A 379 3.86 5.97 -7.50
N ARG A 380 4.40 5.68 -6.30
CA ARG A 380 3.72 5.97 -5.02
C ARG A 380 3.84 7.43 -4.62
N THR A 381 4.80 8.17 -5.14
CA THR A 381 4.96 9.61 -4.92
C THR A 381 4.57 10.41 -6.17
N ALA A 382 4.59 11.72 -6.09
CA ALA A 382 4.26 12.66 -7.17
C ALA A 382 2.88 12.39 -7.81
N ARG A 383 1.85 12.13 -6.99
CA ARG A 383 0.48 11.91 -7.45
C ARG A 383 -0.31 13.21 -7.47
N GLY A 384 -1.16 13.34 -8.48
CA GLY A 384 -1.91 14.58 -8.71
C GLY A 384 -0.96 15.76 -8.93
N ASP A 385 -1.18 16.85 -8.20
CA ASP A 385 -0.37 18.07 -8.30
C ASP A 385 0.80 18.13 -7.31
N SER A 386 1.05 17.02 -6.57
CA SER A 386 2.11 16.98 -5.56
C SER A 386 3.46 16.70 -6.18
N GLN A 387 4.50 17.40 -5.72
CA GLN A 387 5.90 17.08 -6.04
C GLN A 387 6.37 15.88 -5.20
N GLY A 388 7.25 15.07 -5.78
CA GLY A 388 7.80 13.89 -5.15
C GLY A 388 9.26 13.65 -5.44
N THR A 389 9.94 12.97 -4.51
CA THR A 389 11.34 12.59 -4.67
C THR A 389 11.48 11.08 -4.53
N ALA A 390 12.18 10.47 -5.48
CA ALA A 390 12.58 9.07 -5.43
C ALA A 390 14.10 8.98 -5.23
N LEU A 391 14.55 8.20 -4.24
CA LEU A 391 15.95 7.97 -3.95
C LEU A 391 16.25 6.48 -3.95
N SER A 392 17.23 6.04 -4.72
CA SER A 392 17.64 4.63 -4.77
C SER A 392 19.06 4.45 -4.24
N LEU A 393 19.24 3.52 -3.29
CA LEU A 393 20.55 3.13 -2.79
C LEU A 393 21.05 1.93 -3.60
N ILE A 394 22.14 2.13 -4.32
CA ILE A 394 22.65 1.17 -5.30
C ILE A 394 23.94 0.56 -4.80
N SER A 395 23.96 -0.76 -4.67
CA SER A 395 25.19 -1.53 -4.44
C SER A 395 25.82 -1.95 -5.77
N ALA A 396 27.10 -2.33 -5.75
CA ALA A 396 27.81 -2.81 -6.94
C ALA A 396 27.09 -3.95 -7.67
N LYS A 397 26.32 -4.78 -6.94
CA LYS A 397 25.54 -5.88 -7.50
C LYS A 397 24.26 -5.43 -8.22
N GLU A 398 23.76 -4.26 -7.88
CA GLU A 398 22.50 -3.70 -8.40
C GLU A 398 22.71 -2.72 -9.56
N LEU A 399 23.96 -2.40 -9.92
CA LEU A 399 24.28 -1.47 -11.01
C LEU A 399 23.70 -1.89 -12.36
N SER A 400 23.74 -3.19 -12.68
CA SER A 400 23.15 -3.70 -13.92
C SER A 400 21.63 -3.50 -13.99
N LEU A 401 20.95 -3.59 -12.84
CA LEU A 401 19.51 -3.37 -12.75
C LEU A 401 19.18 -1.88 -12.91
N LEU A 402 20.02 -0.99 -12.35
CA LEU A 402 19.89 0.45 -12.55
C LEU A 402 20.01 0.80 -14.04
N GLN A 403 21.02 0.29 -14.74
CA GLN A 403 21.22 0.54 -16.16
C GLN A 403 20.03 0.05 -17.02
N GLN A 404 19.46 -1.10 -16.68
CA GLN A 404 18.25 -1.60 -17.34
C GLN A 404 17.04 -0.67 -17.10
N ALA A 405 16.89 -0.17 -15.87
CA ALA A 405 15.82 0.77 -15.56
C ALA A 405 16.01 2.12 -16.26
N GLU A 406 17.23 2.64 -16.33
CA GLU A 406 17.57 3.85 -17.06
C GLU A 406 17.30 3.70 -18.55
N ALA A 407 17.74 2.61 -19.17
CA ALA A 407 17.49 2.33 -20.59
C ALA A 407 15.99 2.26 -20.93
N ALA A 408 15.18 1.69 -20.01
CA ALA A 408 13.73 1.60 -20.20
C ALA A 408 13.00 2.94 -20.01
N LEU A 409 13.55 3.85 -19.20
CA LEU A 409 12.92 5.12 -18.87
C LEU A 409 13.40 6.29 -19.74
N SER A 410 14.63 6.22 -20.27
CA SER A 410 15.24 7.36 -21.02
C SER A 410 14.61 7.56 -22.41
N GLY A 411 13.99 6.52 -23.00
CA GLY A 411 13.46 6.60 -24.36
C GLY A 411 14.54 7.14 -25.34
N ASP A 412 14.19 8.18 -26.12
CA ASP A 412 15.08 8.82 -27.09
C ASP A 412 15.86 10.04 -26.53
N THR A 413 15.80 10.28 -25.20
CA THR A 413 16.47 11.46 -24.59
C THR A 413 17.84 11.10 -24.02
N ASP A 414 18.89 11.87 -24.37
CA ASP A 414 20.27 11.69 -23.89
C ASP A 414 20.46 12.05 -22.39
N ASN A 415 19.46 12.61 -21.73
CA ASN A 415 19.57 13.01 -20.34
C ASN A 415 19.20 11.87 -19.39
N PRO A 416 20.04 11.52 -18.40
CA PRO A 416 19.75 10.49 -17.43
C PRO A 416 18.51 10.88 -16.60
N VAL A 417 17.49 10.04 -16.64
CA VAL A 417 16.25 10.22 -15.86
C VAL A 417 16.52 10.10 -14.36
N ILE A 418 17.42 9.18 -13.98
CA ILE A 418 17.83 8.96 -12.59
C ILE A 418 19.17 9.67 -12.35
N LYS A 419 19.14 10.82 -11.68
CA LYS A 419 20.32 11.66 -11.47
C LYS A 419 21.20 11.10 -10.34
N PRO A 420 22.55 11.12 -10.49
CA PRO A 420 23.43 10.76 -9.38
C PRO A 420 23.34 11.82 -8.27
N TYR A 421 23.04 11.39 -7.05
CA TYR A 421 23.07 12.27 -5.88
C TYR A 421 24.46 12.26 -5.25
N ARG A 422 25.12 13.43 -5.25
CA ARG A 422 26.45 13.58 -4.64
C ARG A 422 26.34 13.62 -3.12
N PHE A 423 26.38 12.45 -2.51
CA PHE A 423 26.36 12.31 -1.07
C PHE A 423 27.80 12.25 -0.53
N LYS A 424 28.17 13.21 0.35
CA LYS A 424 29.51 13.27 0.92
C LYS A 424 29.65 12.27 2.06
N MET A 425 30.16 11.09 1.76
CA MET A 425 30.34 10.01 2.75
C MET A 425 31.29 10.41 3.88
N GLU A 426 32.28 11.27 3.62
CA GLU A 426 33.24 11.76 4.62
C GLU A 426 32.55 12.51 5.77
N GLU A 427 31.52 13.30 5.49
CA GLU A 427 30.78 14.06 6.51
C GLU A 427 29.97 13.17 7.45
N ILE A 428 29.64 11.96 7.04
CA ILE A 428 28.83 11.03 7.84
C ILE A 428 29.65 9.89 8.46
N GLU A 429 30.96 9.85 8.18
CA GLU A 429 31.84 8.79 8.70
C GLU A 429 31.79 8.71 10.24
N GLY A 430 31.70 9.84 10.93
CA GLY A 430 31.52 9.90 12.37
C GLY A 430 30.31 9.14 12.93
N PHE A 431 29.29 8.89 12.10
CA PHE A 431 28.10 8.13 12.48
C PHE A 431 28.27 6.62 12.28
N ARG A 432 29.30 6.17 11.56
CA ARG A 432 29.51 4.77 11.17
C ARG A 432 29.58 3.83 12.39
N TYR A 433 30.28 4.23 13.43
CA TYR A 433 30.39 3.39 14.64
C TYR A 433 29.03 3.23 15.35
N ARG A 434 28.18 4.27 15.36
CA ARG A 434 26.83 4.22 15.94
C ARG A 434 25.92 3.29 15.14
N ALA A 435 25.97 3.38 13.81
CA ALA A 435 25.24 2.49 12.92
C ALA A 435 25.68 1.03 13.10
N LYS A 436 27.00 0.78 13.19
CA LYS A 436 27.55 -0.56 13.45
C LYS A 436 27.13 -1.10 14.83
N ASP A 437 27.12 -0.27 15.87
CA ASP A 437 26.71 -0.68 17.22
C ASP A 437 25.20 -0.97 17.28
N ALA A 438 24.38 -0.20 16.58
CA ALA A 438 22.96 -0.49 16.42
C ALA A 438 22.72 -1.80 15.66
N LEU A 439 23.43 -2.04 14.55
CA LEU A 439 23.32 -3.26 13.76
C LEU A 439 23.75 -4.52 14.55
N ARG A 440 24.75 -4.41 15.42
CA ARG A 440 25.16 -5.51 16.31
C ARG A 440 24.06 -5.91 17.29
N SER A 441 23.23 -4.98 17.74
CA SER A 441 22.09 -5.27 18.61
C SER A 441 20.93 -5.97 17.88
N VAL A 442 20.87 -5.86 16.54
CA VAL A 442 19.84 -6.47 15.70
C VAL A 442 20.31 -7.84 15.23
N THR A 443 20.10 -8.86 16.06
CA THR A 443 20.45 -10.25 15.76
C THR A 443 19.35 -10.94 14.92
N LYS A 444 19.67 -12.06 14.28
CA LYS A 444 18.69 -12.89 13.56
C LYS A 444 17.55 -13.37 14.48
N THR A 445 17.88 -13.66 15.75
CA THR A 445 16.90 -14.03 16.77
C THR A 445 15.95 -12.87 17.09
N SER A 446 16.47 -11.64 17.25
CA SER A 446 15.65 -10.45 17.49
C SER A 446 14.69 -10.17 16.32
N VAL A 447 15.15 -10.34 15.08
CA VAL A 447 14.32 -10.19 13.88
C VAL A 447 13.17 -11.22 13.88
N ARG A 448 13.48 -12.49 14.15
CA ARG A 448 12.49 -13.57 14.24
C ARG A 448 11.47 -13.31 15.36
N GLU A 449 11.92 -12.83 16.51
CA GLU A 449 11.02 -12.50 17.62
C GLU A 449 10.14 -11.28 17.33
N ALA A 450 10.67 -10.24 16.70
CA ALA A 450 9.88 -9.09 16.29
C ALA A 450 8.76 -9.50 15.32
N ARG A 451 9.08 -10.37 14.34
CA ARG A 451 8.12 -10.94 13.40
C ARG A 451 7.05 -11.78 14.12
N LEU A 452 7.46 -12.65 15.05
CA LEU A 452 6.53 -13.45 15.86
C LEU A 452 5.66 -12.58 16.78
N LYS A 453 6.22 -11.50 17.33
CA LYS A 453 5.48 -10.57 18.19
C LYS A 453 4.35 -9.89 17.43
N GLU A 454 4.58 -9.42 16.21
CA GLU A 454 3.52 -8.82 15.40
C GLU A 454 2.42 -9.83 15.07
N ILE A 455 2.79 -11.02 14.59
CA ILE A 455 1.82 -12.09 14.30
C ILE A 455 1.01 -12.47 15.55
N ARG A 456 1.67 -12.54 16.70
CA ARG A 456 1.00 -12.82 17.98
C ARG A 456 0.02 -11.72 18.37
N SER A 457 0.41 -10.46 18.22
CA SER A 457 -0.47 -9.31 18.44
C SER A 457 -1.72 -9.39 17.58
N GLU A 458 -1.56 -9.76 16.31
CA GLU A 458 -2.68 -9.95 15.39
C GLU A 458 -3.59 -11.12 15.78
N ILE A 459 -3.02 -12.24 16.23
CA ILE A 459 -3.79 -13.40 16.72
C ILE A 459 -4.63 -13.01 17.95
N LEU A 460 -4.03 -12.27 18.90
CA LEU A 460 -4.72 -11.83 20.13
C LEU A 460 -5.84 -10.82 19.85
N ASN A 461 -5.70 -10.01 18.81
CA ASN A 461 -6.68 -8.98 18.42
C ASN A 461 -7.68 -9.47 17.36
N SER A 462 -7.58 -10.73 16.90
CA SER A 462 -8.44 -11.26 15.86
C SER A 462 -9.86 -11.51 16.38
N GLU A 463 -10.85 -10.84 15.82
CA GLU A 463 -12.27 -11.07 16.13
C GLU A 463 -12.71 -12.52 15.84
N LYS A 464 -12.17 -13.14 14.79
CA LYS A 464 -12.47 -14.54 14.42
C LYS A 464 -12.02 -15.57 15.44
N LEU A 465 -10.94 -15.29 16.16
CA LEU A 465 -10.40 -16.17 17.19
C LEU A 465 -10.96 -15.86 18.57
N LYS A 466 -11.81 -14.85 18.69
CA LYS A 466 -12.39 -14.46 19.99
C LYS A 466 -13.23 -15.58 20.59
N SER A 467 -14.13 -16.16 19.81
CA SER A 467 -14.94 -17.32 20.24
C SER A 467 -14.06 -18.53 20.60
N TYR A 468 -13.04 -18.84 19.79
CA TYR A 468 -12.09 -19.90 20.10
C TYR A 468 -11.39 -19.69 21.46
N PHE A 469 -10.96 -18.46 21.74
CA PHE A 469 -10.30 -18.11 23.00
C PHE A 469 -11.26 -18.06 24.20
N GLU A 470 -12.54 -17.83 23.98
CA GLU A 470 -13.59 -17.96 25.01
C GLU A 470 -13.73 -19.44 25.42
N ASP A 471 -13.69 -20.36 24.45
CA ASP A 471 -13.74 -21.81 24.70
C ASP A 471 -12.42 -22.35 25.23
N ASN A 472 -11.27 -21.77 24.88
CA ASN A 472 -9.92 -22.22 25.23
C ASN A 472 -9.10 -21.13 25.96
N PRO A 473 -9.46 -20.75 27.19
CA PRO A 473 -8.80 -19.67 27.92
C PRO A 473 -7.33 -19.95 28.27
N ARG A 474 -6.93 -21.22 28.35
CA ARG A 474 -5.53 -21.62 28.59
C ARG A 474 -4.62 -21.21 27.45
N ASP A 475 -5.04 -21.41 26.20
CA ASP A 475 -4.25 -21.03 25.02
C ASP A 475 -4.07 -19.51 24.96
N LEU A 476 -5.10 -18.73 25.31
CA LEU A 476 -5.01 -17.30 25.44
C LEU A 476 -3.99 -16.87 26.50
N GLN A 477 -3.97 -17.54 27.66
CA GLN A 477 -3.01 -17.26 28.72
C GLN A 477 -1.58 -17.55 28.28
N VAL A 478 -1.33 -18.70 27.63
CA VAL A 478 -0.01 -19.06 27.09
C VAL A 478 0.48 -18.01 26.09
N LEU A 479 -0.39 -17.59 25.15
CA LEU A 479 -0.04 -16.56 24.17
C LEU A 479 0.25 -15.19 24.82
N ARG A 480 -0.46 -14.81 25.90
CA ARG A 480 -0.24 -13.54 26.62
C ARG A 480 1.04 -13.56 27.47
N HIS A 481 1.37 -14.68 28.09
CA HIS A 481 2.49 -14.79 29.04
C HIS A 481 3.82 -15.15 28.38
N ASP A 482 3.82 -15.57 27.12
CA ASP A 482 5.04 -15.90 26.41
C ASP A 482 5.90 -14.65 26.20
N LYS A 483 7.04 -14.58 26.90
CA LYS A 483 7.96 -13.45 26.84
C LYS A 483 8.99 -13.64 25.72
N ALA A 484 9.30 -12.56 25.01
CA ALA A 484 10.37 -12.57 24.02
C ALA A 484 11.73 -12.84 24.69
N LEU A 485 12.44 -13.89 24.22
CA LEU A 485 13.72 -14.33 24.77
C LEU A 485 14.87 -13.34 24.45
N ALA A 486 14.80 -12.67 23.30
CA ALA A 486 15.86 -11.79 22.81
C ALA A 486 15.31 -10.46 22.27
N ALA A 487 14.53 -9.74 23.10
CA ALA A 487 14.06 -8.41 22.73
C ALA A 487 15.22 -7.44 22.54
N SER A 488 15.23 -6.73 21.41
CA SER A 488 16.21 -5.67 21.15
C SER A 488 16.04 -4.54 22.18
N LYS A 489 17.06 -4.31 23.02
CA LYS A 489 17.03 -3.22 23.99
C LYS A 489 17.44 -1.91 23.33
N VAL A 490 16.56 -0.93 23.35
CA VAL A 490 16.87 0.43 22.87
C VAL A 490 17.80 1.12 23.85
N LYS A 491 18.97 1.58 23.37
CA LYS A 491 19.96 2.29 24.17
C LYS A 491 19.61 3.78 24.26
N PRO A 492 19.34 4.35 25.47
CA PRO A 492 18.89 5.75 25.61
C PRO A 492 19.85 6.79 25.00
N HIS A 493 21.17 6.53 25.02
CA HIS A 493 22.18 7.44 24.47
C HIS A 493 22.15 7.55 22.94
N MET A 494 21.56 6.56 22.23
CA MET A 494 21.44 6.59 20.78
C MET A 494 20.30 7.49 20.29
N LYS A 495 19.39 7.89 21.17
CA LYS A 495 18.25 8.73 20.82
C LYS A 495 18.66 10.10 20.28
N ASN A 496 19.68 10.73 20.85
CA ASN A 496 20.11 12.07 20.46
C ASN A 496 21.44 12.01 19.70
N VAL A 497 21.62 12.93 18.74
CA VAL A 497 22.88 13.12 18.04
C VAL A 497 23.75 14.08 18.85
N PRO A 498 24.98 13.71 19.25
CA PRO A 498 25.92 14.63 19.87
C PRO A 498 26.35 15.74 18.90
N GLU A 499 26.56 16.94 19.40
CA GLU A 499 26.93 18.11 18.59
C GLU A 499 28.23 17.92 17.81
N TYR A 500 29.20 17.20 18.38
CA TYR A 500 30.49 16.95 17.73
C TYR A 500 30.40 16.07 16.49
N LEU A 501 29.30 15.29 16.32
CA LEU A 501 29.07 14.45 15.15
C LEU A 501 28.32 15.19 14.03
N MET A 502 27.84 16.41 14.30
CA MET A 502 27.10 17.15 13.29
C MET A 502 28.03 17.64 12.18
N PRO A 503 27.67 17.36 10.90
CA PRO A 503 28.43 17.87 9.77
C PRO A 503 28.59 19.39 9.82
N PRO A 504 29.74 19.95 9.41
CA PRO A 504 29.97 21.40 9.40
C PRO A 504 28.89 22.18 8.63
N SER A 505 28.41 21.61 7.54
CA SER A 505 27.34 22.16 6.68
C SER A 505 25.99 22.31 7.40
N MET A 506 25.75 21.59 8.50
CA MET A 506 24.49 21.56 9.23
C MET A 506 24.54 22.20 10.62
N LYS A 507 25.68 22.75 11.03
CA LYS A 507 25.81 23.37 12.37
C LYS A 507 24.85 24.52 12.63
N SER A 508 24.44 25.25 11.60
CA SER A 508 23.43 26.32 11.71
C SER A 508 22.04 25.81 12.13
N ASN A 509 21.70 24.57 11.80
CA ASN A 509 20.43 23.93 12.15
C ASN A 509 20.51 23.07 13.41
N CYS A 510 21.64 23.08 14.12
CA CYS A 510 21.95 22.23 15.25
C CYS A 510 20.94 22.40 16.39
N SER A 511 20.47 23.61 16.64
CA SER A 511 19.51 23.91 17.72
C SER A 511 18.16 23.17 17.62
N VAL A 512 17.75 22.81 16.41
CA VAL A 512 16.48 22.09 16.16
C VAL A 512 16.64 20.58 16.37
N ILE A 513 17.85 20.05 16.07
CA ILE A 513 18.13 18.61 16.11
C ILE A 513 18.62 18.18 17.49
N THR A 514 19.37 19.03 18.19
CA THR A 514 20.01 18.73 19.48
C THR A 514 19.21 19.19 20.69
N LYS A 515 18.18 20.06 20.54
CA LYS A 515 17.35 20.47 21.68
C LYS A 515 16.78 19.24 22.37
N ARG A 516 17.43 18.86 23.47
CA ARG A 516 16.75 18.15 24.55
C ARG A 516 15.53 19.00 24.88
N PRO A 517 14.30 18.43 25.03
CA PRO A 517 13.27 19.15 25.75
C PRO A 517 13.94 19.57 27.05
N GLN A 518 14.09 20.87 27.27
CA GLN A 518 14.54 21.38 28.56
C GLN A 518 13.53 20.82 29.55
N HIS A 519 13.96 19.79 30.26
CA HIS A 519 13.28 19.37 31.45
C HIS A 519 13.32 20.62 32.33
N VAL A 520 12.17 21.22 32.54
CA VAL A 520 11.96 22.21 33.59
C VAL A 520 12.32 21.48 34.89
N GLN A 521 13.62 21.42 35.18
CA GLN A 521 14.15 20.93 36.44
C GLN A 521 14.03 22.12 37.41
N GLY A 522 13.01 22.19 38.13
CA GLY A 522 12.90 23.15 39.21
C GLY A 522 11.68 22.96 40.12
N GLY A 523 10.50 22.88 39.55
CA GLY A 523 9.31 22.94 40.41
C GLY A 523 8.70 21.59 40.82
N ARG A 524 8.74 20.58 39.97
CA ARG A 524 8.01 19.31 40.22
C ARG A 524 8.76 18.26 41.05
N ARG A 525 10.10 18.28 41.05
CA ARG A 525 10.86 17.35 41.88
C ARG A 525 10.87 17.72 43.37
N GLU A 526 10.87 19.01 43.69
CA GLU A 526 10.74 19.44 45.08
C GLU A 526 9.33 19.25 45.64
N GLN A 527 8.30 19.52 44.83
CA GLN A 527 6.91 19.22 45.24
C GLN A 527 6.66 17.71 45.40
N LYS A 528 7.15 16.85 44.52
CA LYS A 528 7.04 15.38 44.67
C LYS A 528 7.87 14.87 45.86
N ARG A 529 9.04 15.46 46.17
CA ARG A 529 9.78 15.12 47.39
C ARG A 529 9.10 15.58 48.65
N HIS A 530 8.45 16.73 48.62
CA HIS A 530 7.63 17.23 49.75
C HIS A 530 6.36 16.40 49.94
N MET A 531 5.66 16.01 48.89
CA MET A 531 4.52 15.10 48.99
C MET A 531 4.92 13.69 49.47
N LYS A 532 5.98 13.08 48.93
CA LYS A 532 6.46 11.79 49.44
C LYS A 532 6.97 11.86 50.91
N ARG A 533 7.48 13.01 51.36
CA ARG A 533 7.83 13.20 52.78
C ARG A 533 6.60 13.32 53.70
N LYS A 534 5.45 13.79 53.20
CA LYS A 534 4.19 13.84 53.95
C LYS A 534 3.47 12.48 54.00
N GLU A 535 3.70 11.61 53.06
CA GLU A 535 3.03 10.31 52.94
C GLU A 535 3.82 9.12 53.52
N ASP A 536 5.01 9.36 54.12
CA ASP A 536 5.82 8.33 54.76
C ASP A 536 5.31 8.07 56.19
N PRO A 537 4.51 7.01 56.46
CA PRO A 537 3.87 6.78 57.76
C PRO A 537 4.90 6.56 58.89
N LEU A 538 6.13 6.14 58.59
CA LEU A 538 7.18 5.88 59.54
C LEU A 538 7.88 7.16 60.04
N ARG A 539 7.72 8.31 59.38
CA ARG A 539 8.24 9.61 59.81
C ARG A 539 7.28 10.45 60.64
N SER A 540 5.99 10.10 60.62
CA SER A 540 4.95 10.78 61.40
C SER A 540 4.63 10.08 62.72
N PHE A 541 5.25 8.91 63.00
CA PHE A 541 5.07 8.16 64.25
C PHE A 541 5.90 8.80 65.34
N LYS A 542 5.30 9.66 66.16
CA LYS A 542 5.87 10.12 67.43
C LYS A 542 5.38 9.17 68.52
N TYR A 543 6.30 8.41 69.09
CA TYR A 543 6.05 7.67 70.30
C TYR A 543 5.66 8.65 71.39
N LYS A 544 4.40 8.63 71.88
CA LYS A 544 4.03 9.30 73.14
C LYS A 544 4.48 8.39 74.27
N GLN A 545 5.49 8.83 75.06
CA GLN A 545 5.74 8.32 76.37
C GLN A 545 4.62 8.64 77.31
#